data_7f225b00c336220bb52fe47503d860a0
#
_entry.id   7f225b00c336220bb52fe47503d860a0
#
_cell.length_a   1.000
_cell.length_b   1.000
_cell.length_c   1.000
_cell.angle_alpha   90.00
_cell.angle_beta   90.00
_cell.angle_gamma   90.00
#
_symmetry.space_group_name_H-M   'P 1'
#
loop_
_entity.id
_entity.type
_entity.pdbx_description
1 polymer ?
#
loop_
_entity_poly.entity_id
_entity_poly.type
_entity_poly.pdbx_seq_one_letter_code
_entity_poly.pdbx_strand_id
1 'polypeptide(L)'
;DCDLALQTQKALAECSASGTKVYVQRGNRDFLLGTQFAQNIGAQLLPDYAVIQCAGEPTLLMHGDLLCTEDVAYQQFRAQVHNPVWQQQMLSQSLAARRAFAEHARQSSQAHMQQLKQTQQFETIADVTPAAVIDTMNQYGIKRLIHGHTHRPARHAIDLNGVAAERIVLGDWYTQASSLIVSDNELTLNFAPAS
;
A
#
# COMPACT_ATOMS: atom_id res chain seq x y z
N ASP A 1 -21.21 -7.57 3.29
CA ASP A 1 -20.36 -7.41 2.12
C ASP A 1 -21.14 -6.69 1.03
N CYS A 2 -20.47 -5.89 0.21
CA CYS A 2 -21.11 -5.28 -0.97
C CYS A 2 -20.84 -6.16 -2.20
N ASP A 3 -21.69 -6.05 -3.23
CA ASP A 3 -21.58 -6.87 -4.43
C ASP A 3 -20.20 -6.76 -5.11
N LEU A 4 -19.62 -5.56 -5.12
CA LEU A 4 -18.28 -5.34 -5.66
C LEU A 4 -17.20 -6.15 -4.91
N ALA A 5 -17.27 -6.18 -3.57
CA ALA A 5 -16.30 -6.94 -2.77
C ALA A 5 -16.43 -8.45 -3.04
N LEU A 6 -17.65 -8.96 -3.18
CA LEU A 6 -17.89 -10.36 -3.50
C LEU A 6 -17.42 -10.72 -4.91
N GLN A 7 -17.69 -9.86 -5.90
CA GLN A 7 -17.20 -10.03 -7.28
C GLN A 7 -15.68 -10.02 -7.35
N THR A 8 -15.02 -9.08 -6.62
CA THR A 8 -13.56 -8.99 -6.54
C THR A 8 -12.96 -10.26 -5.91
N GLN A 9 -13.53 -10.73 -4.80
CA GLN A 9 -13.07 -11.97 -4.16
C GLN A 9 -13.20 -13.17 -5.11
N LYS A 10 -14.32 -13.28 -5.81
CA LYS A 10 -14.55 -14.34 -6.79
C LYS A 10 -13.52 -14.30 -7.92
N ALA A 11 -13.30 -13.14 -8.53
CA ALA A 11 -12.33 -12.97 -9.60
C ALA A 11 -10.90 -13.33 -9.17
N LEU A 12 -10.49 -12.91 -7.95
CA LEU A 12 -9.19 -13.26 -7.39
C LEU A 12 -9.06 -14.76 -7.11
N ALA A 13 -10.13 -15.40 -6.59
CA ALA A 13 -10.15 -16.83 -6.35
C ALA A 13 -10.04 -17.63 -7.67
N GLU A 14 -10.75 -17.21 -8.71
CA GLU A 14 -10.68 -17.81 -10.05
C GLU A 14 -9.27 -17.65 -10.64
N CYS A 15 -8.65 -16.48 -10.50
CA CYS A 15 -7.28 -16.22 -10.92
C CYS A 15 -6.28 -17.14 -10.19
N SER A 16 -6.43 -17.30 -8.87
CA SER A 16 -5.60 -18.21 -8.09
C SER A 16 -5.82 -19.68 -8.50
N ALA A 17 -7.07 -20.09 -8.69
CA ALA A 17 -7.40 -21.46 -9.11
C ALA A 17 -6.86 -21.82 -10.52
N SER A 18 -6.67 -20.82 -11.38
CA SER A 18 -6.03 -21.03 -12.70
C SER A 18 -4.51 -21.23 -12.66
N GLY A 19 -3.91 -21.23 -11.46
CA GLY A 19 -2.48 -21.45 -11.24
C GLY A 19 -1.65 -20.17 -11.03
N THR A 20 -2.29 -18.99 -11.04
CA THR A 20 -1.61 -17.73 -10.76
C THR A 20 -1.37 -17.58 -9.25
N LYS A 21 -0.14 -17.29 -8.85
CA LYS A 21 0.16 -16.96 -7.45
C LYS A 21 -0.29 -15.54 -7.14
N VAL A 22 -1.22 -15.41 -6.20
CA VAL A 22 -1.77 -14.12 -5.78
C VAL A 22 -1.18 -13.73 -4.42
N TYR A 23 -0.71 -12.51 -4.32
CA TYR A 23 -0.18 -11.92 -3.10
C TYR A 23 -0.94 -10.65 -2.78
N VAL A 24 -1.23 -10.40 -1.50
CA VAL A 24 -1.91 -9.20 -1.04
C VAL A 24 -1.06 -8.55 0.04
N GLN A 25 -0.79 -7.26 -0.12
CA GLN A 25 -0.15 -6.44 0.90
C GLN A 25 -1.15 -5.40 1.38
N ARG A 26 -1.32 -5.31 2.71
CA ARG A 26 -2.28 -4.39 3.32
C ARG A 26 -1.80 -2.94 3.23
N GLY A 27 -2.77 -2.06 3.02
CA GLY A 27 -2.55 -0.63 3.04
C GLY A 27 -3.31 0.07 4.18
N ASN A 28 -3.39 1.38 4.08
CA ASN A 28 -3.98 2.25 5.10
C ASN A 28 -5.51 2.15 5.22
N ARG A 29 -6.18 1.46 4.31
CA ARG A 29 -7.66 1.33 4.28
C ARG A 29 -8.17 -0.10 4.45
N ASP A 30 -7.29 -1.07 4.31
CA ASP A 30 -7.62 -2.50 4.33
C ASP A 30 -6.82 -3.29 5.37
N PHE A 31 -6.33 -2.59 6.40
CA PHE A 31 -5.51 -3.15 7.49
C PHE A 31 -6.20 -4.28 8.28
N LEU A 32 -7.52 -4.47 8.14
CA LEU A 32 -8.26 -5.59 8.72
C LEU A 32 -8.35 -6.81 7.81
N LEU A 33 -7.82 -6.77 6.57
CA LEU A 33 -7.72 -7.97 5.76
C LEU A 33 -6.82 -8.98 6.47
N GLY A 34 -7.37 -10.14 6.77
CA GLY A 34 -6.71 -11.19 7.54
C GLY A 34 -6.45 -12.47 6.74
N THR A 35 -5.95 -13.48 7.44
CA THR A 35 -5.64 -14.79 6.85
C THR A 35 -6.87 -15.45 6.22
N GLN A 36 -8.06 -15.27 6.82
CA GLN A 36 -9.30 -15.81 6.25
C GLN A 36 -9.60 -15.25 4.87
N PHE A 37 -9.43 -13.93 4.67
CA PHE A 37 -9.60 -13.30 3.35
C PHE A 37 -8.60 -13.90 2.34
N ALA A 38 -7.33 -13.99 2.71
CA ALA A 38 -6.31 -14.55 1.84
C ALA A 38 -6.61 -16.01 1.46
N GLN A 39 -7.02 -16.84 2.43
CA GLN A 39 -7.43 -18.22 2.18
C GLN A 39 -8.62 -18.32 1.22
N ASN A 40 -9.63 -17.46 1.40
CA ASN A 40 -10.83 -17.48 0.55
C ASN A 40 -10.53 -17.19 -0.93
N ILE A 41 -9.48 -16.42 -1.21
CA ILE A 41 -9.08 -16.06 -2.58
C ILE A 41 -7.83 -16.83 -3.06
N GLY A 42 -7.33 -17.78 -2.27
CA GLY A 42 -6.13 -18.54 -2.62
C GLY A 42 -4.85 -17.70 -2.66
N ALA A 43 -4.79 -16.61 -1.89
CA ALA A 43 -3.67 -15.67 -1.86
C ALA A 43 -2.80 -15.85 -0.61
N GLN A 44 -1.62 -15.22 -0.65
CA GLN A 44 -0.74 -15.06 0.51
C GLN A 44 -0.73 -13.58 0.95
N LEU A 45 -0.87 -13.33 2.26
CA LEU A 45 -0.66 -12.00 2.83
C LEU A 45 0.84 -11.74 2.96
N LEU A 46 1.29 -10.62 2.39
CA LEU A 46 2.64 -10.14 2.58
C LEU A 46 2.74 -9.31 3.87
N PRO A 47 3.91 -9.31 4.53
CA PRO A 47 4.21 -8.38 5.62
C PRO A 47 4.29 -6.93 5.09
N ASP A 48 4.36 -5.95 6.02
CA ASP A 48 4.48 -4.53 5.66
C ASP A 48 5.71 -4.24 4.79
N TYR A 49 6.76 -5.02 4.98
CA TYR A 49 7.98 -5.01 4.16
C TYR A 49 8.21 -6.41 3.60
N ALA A 50 8.19 -6.56 2.29
CA ALA A 50 8.39 -7.84 1.62
C ALA A 50 9.47 -7.73 0.54
N VAL A 51 10.56 -8.48 0.69
CA VAL A 51 11.60 -8.56 -0.33
C VAL A 51 11.29 -9.69 -1.28
N ILE A 52 11.22 -9.38 -2.56
CA ILE A 52 11.01 -10.34 -3.65
C ILE A 52 12.13 -10.26 -4.68
N GLN A 53 12.25 -11.28 -5.53
CA GLN A 53 13.04 -11.19 -6.74
C GLN A 53 12.18 -10.62 -7.86
N CYS A 54 12.62 -9.51 -8.46
CA CYS A 54 11.88 -8.80 -9.48
C CYS A 54 12.83 -8.37 -10.61
N ALA A 55 12.66 -8.90 -11.81
CA ALA A 55 13.56 -8.68 -12.96
C ALA A 55 15.05 -8.88 -12.60
N GLY A 56 15.36 -10.01 -11.95
CA GLY A 56 16.72 -10.38 -11.58
C GLY A 56 17.32 -9.66 -10.37
N GLU A 57 16.57 -8.72 -9.73
CA GLU A 57 17.07 -7.93 -8.60
C GLU A 57 16.21 -8.09 -7.34
N PRO A 58 16.84 -8.13 -6.13
CA PRO A 58 16.11 -8.01 -4.89
C PRO A 58 15.36 -6.68 -4.82
N THR A 59 14.05 -6.74 -4.61
CA THR A 59 13.16 -5.58 -4.65
C THR A 59 12.29 -5.58 -3.41
N LEU A 60 12.23 -4.45 -2.71
CA LEU A 60 11.35 -4.27 -1.57
C LEU A 60 9.97 -3.82 -2.05
N LEU A 61 8.95 -4.55 -1.61
CA LEU A 61 7.55 -4.15 -1.73
C LEU A 61 7.05 -3.64 -0.40
N MET A 62 6.36 -2.52 -0.40
CA MET A 62 5.63 -1.99 0.75
C MET A 62 4.44 -1.15 0.28
N HIS A 63 3.47 -0.90 1.19
CA HIS A 63 2.37 0.00 0.84
C HIS A 63 2.86 1.42 0.56
N GLY A 64 3.77 1.95 1.36
CA GLY A 64 4.36 3.28 1.20
C GLY A 64 3.99 4.27 2.31
N ASP A 65 2.95 4.00 3.06
CA ASP A 65 2.48 4.85 4.16
C ASP A 65 3.51 5.04 5.30
N LEU A 66 4.34 4.06 5.55
CA LEU A 66 5.44 4.14 6.53
C LEU A 66 6.56 5.08 6.10
N LEU A 67 6.62 5.47 4.82
CA LEU A 67 7.58 6.44 4.31
C LEU A 67 7.11 7.90 4.50
N CYS A 68 5.82 8.12 4.78
CA CYS A 68 5.24 9.44 5.04
C CYS A 68 5.44 9.82 6.52
N THR A 69 6.68 9.99 6.96
CA THR A 69 7.03 10.17 8.38
C THR A 69 6.62 11.54 8.93
N GLU A 70 6.40 12.52 8.05
CA GLU A 70 5.93 13.86 8.44
C GLU A 70 4.45 13.87 8.84
N ASP A 71 3.65 12.88 8.42
CA ASP A 71 2.26 12.73 8.86
C ASP A 71 2.20 12.00 10.21
N VAL A 72 2.62 12.69 11.26
CA VAL A 72 2.68 12.15 12.63
C VAL A 72 1.31 11.65 13.10
N ALA A 73 0.22 12.37 12.74
CA ALA A 73 -1.13 11.98 13.12
C ALA A 73 -1.53 10.64 12.48
N TYR A 74 -1.22 10.46 11.21
CA TYR A 74 -1.44 9.18 10.53
C TYR A 74 -0.56 8.07 11.11
N GLN A 75 0.73 8.32 11.38
CA GLN A 75 1.62 7.31 11.94
C GLN A 75 1.13 6.79 13.31
N GLN A 76 0.59 7.68 14.15
CA GLN A 76 -0.03 7.29 15.42
C GLN A 76 -1.30 6.44 15.21
N PHE A 77 -2.17 6.85 14.30
CA PHE A 77 -3.35 6.06 13.92
C PHE A 77 -2.95 4.68 13.38
N ARG A 78 -1.96 4.64 12.50
CA ARG A 78 -1.43 3.39 11.95
C ARG A 78 -0.93 2.44 13.04
N ALA A 79 -0.12 2.95 13.96
CA ALA A 79 0.40 2.15 15.09
C ALA A 79 -0.72 1.52 15.91
N GLN A 80 -1.83 2.25 16.11
CA GLN A 80 -3.01 1.75 16.81
C GLN A 80 -3.71 0.64 16.01
N VAL A 81 -4.06 0.89 14.73
CA VAL A 81 -4.90 -0.04 13.95
C VAL A 81 -4.14 -1.26 13.44
N HIS A 82 -2.81 -1.21 13.42
CA HIS A 82 -1.95 -2.37 13.13
C HIS A 82 -1.60 -3.20 14.38
N ASN A 83 -1.99 -2.76 15.58
CA ASN A 83 -1.80 -3.53 16.79
C ASN A 83 -2.69 -4.80 16.77
N PRO A 84 -2.13 -6.01 16.94
CA PRO A 84 -2.89 -7.25 16.84
C PRO A 84 -4.04 -7.36 17.86
N VAL A 85 -3.84 -6.84 19.07
CA VAL A 85 -4.87 -6.85 20.13
C VAL A 85 -6.03 -5.95 19.71
N TRP A 86 -5.74 -4.75 19.20
CA TRP A 86 -6.75 -3.83 18.68
C TRP A 86 -7.52 -4.45 17.50
N GLN A 87 -6.81 -5.09 16.57
CA GLN A 87 -7.43 -5.77 15.42
C GLN A 87 -8.37 -6.89 15.86
N GLN A 88 -7.97 -7.70 16.82
CA GLN A 88 -8.81 -8.75 17.38
C GLN A 88 -10.06 -8.18 18.03
N GLN A 89 -9.94 -7.11 18.83
CA GLN A 89 -11.07 -6.43 19.44
C GLN A 89 -12.01 -5.84 18.39
N MET A 90 -11.47 -5.20 17.36
CA MET A 90 -12.27 -4.63 16.27
C MET A 90 -13.00 -5.72 15.48
N LEU A 91 -12.35 -6.84 15.17
CA LEU A 91 -12.95 -7.96 14.44
C LEU A 91 -14.03 -8.69 15.25
N SER A 92 -14.01 -8.61 16.58
CA SER A 92 -15.07 -9.15 17.45
C SER A 92 -16.32 -8.27 17.50
N GLN A 93 -16.24 -7.02 17.02
CA GLN A 93 -17.40 -6.13 16.95
C GLN A 93 -18.37 -6.51 15.83
N SER A 94 -19.63 -6.05 15.96
CA SER A 94 -20.61 -6.21 14.90
C SER A 94 -20.17 -5.52 13.60
N LEU A 95 -20.68 -5.98 12.46
CA LEU A 95 -20.39 -5.34 11.17
C LEU A 95 -20.82 -3.88 11.15
N ALA A 96 -21.93 -3.54 11.82
CA ALA A 96 -22.41 -2.16 11.94
C ALA A 96 -21.40 -1.28 12.69
N ALA A 97 -20.85 -1.76 13.82
CA ALA A 97 -19.85 -1.04 14.59
C ALA A 97 -18.55 -0.84 13.78
N ARG A 98 -18.09 -1.86 13.05
CA ARG A 98 -16.91 -1.76 12.18
C ARG A 98 -17.10 -0.77 11.03
N ARG A 99 -18.31 -0.74 10.44
CA ARG A 99 -18.65 0.26 9.39
C ARG A 99 -18.68 1.67 9.95
N ALA A 100 -19.28 1.88 11.12
CA ALA A 100 -19.28 3.19 11.78
C ALA A 100 -17.87 3.68 12.10
N PHE A 101 -16.99 2.80 12.59
CA PHE A 101 -15.59 3.13 12.79
C PHE A 101 -14.89 3.53 11.48
N ALA A 102 -15.08 2.75 10.40
CA ALA A 102 -14.46 3.03 9.11
C ALA A 102 -14.93 4.37 8.52
N GLU A 103 -16.21 4.68 8.68
CA GLU A 103 -16.78 5.96 8.24
C GLU A 103 -16.20 7.13 9.02
N HIS A 104 -16.15 7.02 10.36
CA HIS A 104 -15.53 8.03 11.21
C HIS A 104 -14.04 8.26 10.86
N ALA A 105 -13.28 7.19 10.67
CA ALA A 105 -11.87 7.27 10.27
C ALA A 105 -11.70 7.98 8.91
N ARG A 106 -12.58 7.70 7.93
CA ARG A 106 -12.58 8.41 6.63
C ARG A 106 -12.85 9.90 6.79
N GLN A 107 -13.88 10.27 7.54
CA GLN A 107 -14.25 11.67 7.78
C GLN A 107 -13.10 12.42 8.46
N SER A 108 -12.48 11.81 9.48
CA SER A 108 -11.32 12.39 10.17
C SER A 108 -10.12 12.57 9.22
N SER A 109 -9.83 11.58 8.39
CA SER A 109 -8.77 11.68 7.37
C SER A 109 -9.06 12.79 6.35
N GLN A 110 -10.31 12.89 5.86
CA GLN A 110 -10.69 13.94 4.91
C GLN A 110 -10.57 15.34 5.52
N ALA A 111 -11.01 15.52 6.78
CA ALA A 111 -10.86 16.77 7.49
C ALA A 111 -9.40 17.17 7.68
N HIS A 112 -8.55 16.22 8.09
CA HIS A 112 -7.10 16.42 8.20
C HIS A 112 -6.48 16.85 6.86
N MET A 113 -6.79 16.15 5.77
CA MET A 113 -6.28 16.48 4.44
C MET A 113 -6.76 17.84 3.94
N GLN A 114 -7.99 18.25 4.26
CA GLN A 114 -8.48 19.59 3.94
C GLN A 114 -7.72 20.68 4.70
N GLN A 115 -7.44 20.46 5.99
CA GLN A 115 -6.64 21.37 6.80
C GLN A 115 -5.22 21.51 6.24
N LEU A 116 -4.56 20.42 5.87
CA LEU A 116 -3.23 20.44 5.26
C LEU A 116 -3.21 21.24 3.95
N LYS A 117 -4.24 21.11 3.11
CA LYS A 117 -4.36 21.90 1.88
C LYS A 117 -4.45 23.41 2.15
N GLN A 118 -5.14 23.81 3.22
CA GLN A 118 -5.26 25.22 3.59
C GLN A 118 -3.93 25.81 4.12
N THR A 119 -3.10 24.99 4.75
CA THR A 119 -1.80 25.41 5.32
C THR A 119 -0.63 25.28 4.37
N GLN A 120 -0.84 24.89 3.11
CA GLN A 120 0.21 24.62 2.10
C GLN A 120 1.19 23.51 2.50
N GLN A 121 0.92 22.76 3.56
CA GLN A 121 1.76 21.64 4.02
C GLN A 121 1.41 20.31 3.31
N PHE A 122 0.35 20.31 2.52
CA PHE A 122 -0.19 19.11 1.88
C PHE A 122 0.86 18.36 1.03
N GLU A 123 1.61 19.10 0.19
CA GLU A 123 2.57 18.48 -0.73
C GLU A 123 3.72 17.78 0.01
N THR A 124 4.13 18.31 1.16
CA THR A 124 5.22 17.74 1.97
C THR A 124 4.72 16.56 2.81
N ILE A 125 3.56 16.72 3.47
CA ILE A 125 3.04 15.72 4.42
C ILE A 125 2.41 14.52 3.69
N ALA A 126 1.80 14.76 2.53
CA ALA A 126 1.16 13.72 1.73
C ALA A 126 2.11 12.91 0.83
N ASP A 127 3.41 13.22 0.84
CA ASP A 127 4.41 12.45 0.09
C ASP A 127 5.39 11.73 1.03
N VAL A 128 6.19 10.86 0.46
CA VAL A 128 7.22 10.13 1.19
C VAL A 128 8.36 11.06 1.60
N THR A 129 8.88 10.89 2.80
CA THR A 129 10.08 11.62 3.27
C THR A 129 11.32 11.03 2.61
N PRO A 130 12.14 11.82 1.89
CA PRO A 130 13.32 11.30 1.19
C PRO A 130 14.28 10.53 2.10
N ALA A 131 14.52 11.00 3.32
CA ALA A 131 15.36 10.30 4.29
C ALA A 131 14.79 8.93 4.65
N ALA A 132 13.46 8.82 4.89
CA ALA A 132 12.83 7.54 5.20
C ALA A 132 12.95 6.53 4.05
N VAL A 133 12.91 6.99 2.79
CA VAL A 133 13.17 6.14 1.62
C VAL A 133 14.58 5.57 1.66
N ILE A 134 15.59 6.45 1.81
CA ILE A 134 17.00 6.07 1.85
C ILE A 134 17.27 5.11 3.01
N ASP A 135 16.81 5.46 4.20
CA ASP A 135 17.00 4.65 5.42
C ASP A 135 16.37 3.26 5.27
N THR A 136 15.14 3.19 4.73
CA THR A 136 14.47 1.92 4.48
C THR A 136 15.22 1.08 3.45
N MET A 137 15.65 1.66 2.34
CA MET A 137 16.40 0.92 1.31
C MET A 137 17.73 0.41 1.84
N ASN A 138 18.46 1.21 2.63
CA ASN A 138 19.70 0.81 3.29
C ASN A 138 19.47 -0.30 4.32
N GLN A 139 18.42 -0.19 5.16
CA GLN A 139 18.08 -1.19 6.16
C GLN A 139 17.86 -2.58 5.57
N TYR A 140 17.22 -2.65 4.39
CA TYR A 140 16.98 -3.91 3.69
C TYR A 140 18.07 -4.30 2.70
N GLY A 141 19.08 -3.45 2.50
CA GLY A 141 20.19 -3.71 1.57
C GLY A 141 19.74 -3.84 0.12
N ILE A 142 18.72 -3.09 -0.30
CA ILE A 142 18.10 -3.20 -1.63
C ILE A 142 18.33 -1.92 -2.45
N LYS A 143 18.32 -2.09 -3.78
CA LYS A 143 18.45 -0.99 -4.73
C LYS A 143 17.14 -0.65 -5.46
N ARG A 144 16.09 -1.42 -5.23
CA ARG A 144 14.78 -1.19 -5.83
C ARG A 144 13.68 -1.25 -4.79
N LEU A 145 12.85 -0.21 -4.76
CA LEU A 145 11.68 -0.08 -3.90
C LEU A 145 10.43 0.14 -4.77
N ILE A 146 9.40 -0.65 -4.55
CA ILE A 146 8.09 -0.47 -5.19
C ILE A 146 7.07 -0.20 -4.09
N HIS A 147 6.30 0.88 -4.24
CA HIS A 147 5.23 1.21 -3.31
C HIS A 147 4.07 1.94 -4.00
N GLY A 148 2.94 2.07 -3.31
CA GLY A 148 1.76 2.84 -3.69
C GLY A 148 1.54 4.05 -2.78
N HIS A 149 0.38 4.14 -2.17
CA HIS A 149 -0.07 5.08 -1.14
C HIS A 149 -0.19 6.54 -1.61
N THR A 150 0.84 7.13 -2.19
CA THR A 150 0.84 8.54 -2.61
C THR A 150 0.07 8.80 -3.90
N HIS A 151 -0.26 7.74 -4.64
CA HIS A 151 -0.97 7.78 -5.93
C HIS A 151 -0.32 8.68 -6.99
N ARG A 152 1.02 8.78 -6.95
CA ARG A 152 1.82 9.60 -7.88
C ARG A 152 2.72 8.68 -8.72
N PRO A 153 2.17 7.97 -9.73
CA PRO A 153 2.91 6.96 -10.47
C PRO A 153 4.11 7.57 -11.18
N ALA A 154 5.29 7.09 -10.82
CA ALA A 154 6.56 7.54 -11.40
C ALA A 154 7.70 6.58 -11.05
N ARG A 155 8.81 6.69 -11.79
CA ARG A 155 10.10 6.10 -11.44
C ARG A 155 11.04 7.21 -11.01
N HIS A 156 11.64 7.08 -9.85
CA HIS A 156 12.56 8.05 -9.27
C HIS A 156 13.94 7.42 -9.13
N ALA A 157 14.95 8.05 -9.68
CA ALA A 157 16.34 7.71 -9.39
C ALA A 157 16.68 8.09 -7.94
N ILE A 158 17.31 7.19 -7.23
CA ILE A 158 17.78 7.38 -5.85
C ILE A 158 19.28 7.17 -5.82
N ASP A 159 19.98 8.03 -5.10
CA ASP A 159 21.40 7.85 -4.78
C ASP A 159 21.52 7.32 -3.34
N LEU A 160 22.00 6.10 -3.20
CA LEU A 160 22.32 5.49 -1.91
C LEU A 160 23.82 5.61 -1.63
N ASN A 161 24.29 6.83 -1.31
CA ASN A 161 25.70 7.11 -1.03
C ASN A 161 26.64 6.70 -2.18
N GLY A 162 26.31 7.11 -3.39
CA GLY A 162 27.08 6.80 -4.61
C GLY A 162 26.66 5.50 -5.29
N VAL A 163 25.67 4.78 -4.77
CA VAL A 163 25.09 3.59 -5.40
C VAL A 163 23.76 3.96 -6.05
N ALA A 164 23.67 3.76 -7.36
CA ALA A 164 22.45 4.01 -8.10
C ALA A 164 21.34 3.03 -7.69
N ALA A 165 20.18 3.56 -7.39
CA ALA A 165 18.98 2.83 -6.98
C ALA A 165 17.72 3.49 -7.55
N GLU A 166 16.58 2.84 -7.44
CA GLU A 166 15.30 3.36 -7.93
C GLU A 166 14.14 3.12 -6.96
N ARG A 167 13.21 4.05 -6.97
CA ARG A 167 11.91 3.96 -6.31
C ARG A 167 10.81 4.04 -7.37
N ILE A 168 9.94 3.06 -7.41
CA ILE A 168 8.80 2.98 -8.33
C ILE A 168 7.52 3.17 -7.54
N VAL A 169 6.71 4.14 -7.93
CA VAL A 169 5.44 4.47 -7.29
C VAL A 169 4.31 4.01 -8.18
N LEU A 170 3.35 3.29 -7.60
CA LEU A 170 2.11 2.89 -8.26
C LEU A 170 1.03 3.95 -8.06
N GLY A 171 0.18 4.14 -9.05
CA GLY A 171 -1.03 4.96 -8.95
C GLY A 171 -2.19 4.25 -8.25
N ASP A 172 -3.32 4.92 -8.21
CA ASP A 172 -4.58 4.35 -7.72
C ASP A 172 -5.36 3.60 -8.84
N TRP A 173 -6.50 3.02 -8.44
CA TRP A 173 -7.46 2.41 -9.37
C TRP A 173 -8.81 3.14 -9.37
N TYR A 174 -8.87 4.34 -8.81
CA TYR A 174 -10.06 5.21 -8.84
C TYR A 174 -10.03 6.17 -10.03
N THR A 175 -8.87 6.84 -10.19
CA THR A 175 -8.66 7.84 -11.26
C THR A 175 -7.66 7.36 -12.31
N GLN A 176 -6.93 6.29 -11.98
CA GLN A 176 -5.88 5.72 -12.83
C GLN A 176 -6.02 4.20 -12.83
N ALA A 177 -5.69 3.56 -13.94
CA ALA A 177 -5.49 2.12 -14.01
C ALA A 177 -3.98 1.88 -13.96
N SER A 178 -3.41 1.79 -12.74
CA SER A 178 -1.97 1.69 -12.56
C SER A 178 -1.52 0.25 -12.31
N SER A 179 -0.51 -0.19 -13.06
CA SER A 179 0.13 -1.49 -12.88
C SER A 179 1.61 -1.44 -13.21
N LEU A 180 2.39 -2.27 -12.54
CA LEU A 180 3.78 -2.54 -12.93
C LEU A 180 3.85 -3.97 -13.47
N ILE A 181 4.14 -4.09 -14.76
CA ILE A 181 4.36 -5.39 -15.42
C ILE A 181 5.85 -5.68 -15.37
N VAL A 182 6.18 -6.90 -14.92
CA VAL A 182 7.54 -7.39 -14.85
C VAL A 182 7.66 -8.59 -15.79
N SER A 183 8.50 -8.47 -16.78
CA SER A 183 8.98 -9.59 -17.62
C SER A 183 10.46 -9.83 -17.31
N ASP A 184 11.07 -10.86 -17.85
CA ASP A 184 12.37 -11.43 -17.46
C ASP A 184 13.41 -10.41 -16.94
N ASN A 185 13.62 -9.28 -17.63
CA ASN A 185 14.57 -8.23 -17.23
C ASN A 185 14.01 -6.81 -17.40
N GLU A 186 12.70 -6.67 -17.62
CA GLU A 186 12.09 -5.37 -17.90
C GLU A 186 10.95 -5.07 -16.92
N LEU A 187 10.87 -3.81 -16.50
CA LEU A 187 9.78 -3.28 -15.68
C LEU A 187 9.06 -2.18 -16.44
N THR A 188 7.81 -2.43 -16.79
CA THR A 188 6.95 -1.46 -17.48
C THR A 188 5.90 -0.94 -16.52
N LEU A 189 6.04 0.33 -16.13
CA LEU A 189 5.05 1.03 -15.32
C LEU A 189 3.97 1.59 -16.25
N ASN A 190 2.76 1.05 -16.12
CA ASN A 190 1.59 1.51 -16.86
C ASN A 190 0.68 2.30 -15.93
N PHE A 191 0.18 3.41 -16.41
CA PHE A 191 -0.89 4.16 -15.78
C PHE A 191 -1.65 4.95 -16.85
N ALA A 192 -2.96 4.93 -16.77
CA ALA A 192 -3.84 5.64 -17.68
C ALA A 192 -5.04 6.18 -16.89
N PRO A 193 -5.70 7.26 -17.35
CA PRO A 193 -6.97 7.67 -16.76
C PRO A 193 -7.94 6.48 -16.74
N ALA A 194 -8.64 6.29 -15.61
CA ALA A 194 -9.70 5.30 -15.52
C ALA A 194 -10.83 5.71 -16.47
N SER A 195 -11.23 4.80 -17.35
CA SER A 195 -12.33 4.98 -18.30
C SER A 195 -13.69 4.89 -17.62
#